data_e65c8e95599dacd7a6b41e85aef05c06
#
_entry.id   e65c8e95599dacd7a6b41e85aef05c06
#
_cell.length_a   1.000
_cell.length_b   1.000
_cell.length_c   1.000
_cell.angle_alpha   90.00
_cell.angle_beta   90.00
_cell.angle_gamma   90.00
#
_symmetry.space_group_name_H-M   'P 1'
#
loop_
_entity.id
_entity.type
_entity.pdbx_description
1 polymer ?
#
loop_
_entity_poly.entity_id
_entity_poly.type
_entity_poly.pdbx_seq_one_letter_code
_entity_poly.pdbx_strand_id
1 'polypeptide(L)'
;METKRSETVISRFLVFFSYRLHILYQSIKEELMDQFNVYKDMKARTNGEIYIGVVGPVRTGKSTFIKRFMNLMVLPNIEDENDRNRANDELPQSSSGKTIMTTEPKFVPNEAVSIKTEEGIELNVRLIDCVGYMVEGAMGHEEDEKPRMVKSPWFEQEVPFDLAAETGTRKVI
;
A
#
# COMPACT_ATOMS: atom_id res chain seq x y z
N MET A 1 -50.36 -7.31 -48.99
CA MET A 1 -49.69 -8.42 -48.23
C MET A 1 -48.17 -8.28 -48.19
N GLU A 2 -47.56 -7.50 -49.08
CA GLU A 2 -46.10 -7.28 -49.18
C GLU A 2 -45.53 -6.29 -48.15
N THR A 3 -46.26 -5.28 -47.73
CA THR A 3 -45.80 -4.27 -46.76
C THR A 3 -45.49 -4.80 -45.38
N LYS A 4 -46.25 -5.75 -44.83
CA LYS A 4 -45.97 -6.37 -43.52
C LYS A 4 -44.74 -7.26 -43.52
N ARG A 5 -44.31 -7.80 -44.67
CA ARG A 5 -43.14 -8.68 -44.78
C ARG A 5 -41.84 -7.88 -44.78
N SER A 6 -41.86 -6.67 -45.36
CA SER A 6 -40.70 -5.77 -45.39
C SER A 6 -40.40 -5.15 -44.01
N GLU A 7 -41.46 -4.76 -43.26
CA GLU A 7 -41.27 -4.20 -41.91
C GLU A 7 -40.68 -5.21 -40.94
N THR A 8 -41.06 -6.49 -41.05
CA THR A 8 -40.51 -7.56 -40.19
C THR A 8 -39.05 -7.87 -40.50
N VAL A 9 -38.63 -7.75 -41.76
CA VAL A 9 -37.24 -7.97 -42.19
C VAL A 9 -36.33 -6.82 -41.71
N ILE A 10 -36.79 -5.56 -41.85
CA ILE A 10 -36.09 -4.36 -41.42
C ILE A 10 -35.93 -4.35 -39.88
N SER A 11 -37.00 -4.69 -39.16
CA SER A 11 -36.97 -4.78 -37.70
C SER A 11 -35.95 -5.84 -37.20
N ARG A 12 -35.92 -7.01 -37.82
CA ARG A 12 -34.94 -8.06 -37.51
C ARG A 12 -33.49 -7.65 -37.84
N PHE A 13 -33.33 -6.90 -38.93
CA PHE A 13 -32.00 -6.38 -39.32
C PHE A 13 -31.51 -5.32 -38.36
N LEU A 14 -32.37 -4.41 -37.89
CA LEU A 14 -32.04 -3.39 -36.91
C LEU A 14 -31.68 -4.00 -35.54
N VAL A 15 -32.43 -5.01 -35.08
CA VAL A 15 -32.13 -5.71 -33.83
C VAL A 15 -30.81 -6.45 -33.93
N PHE A 16 -30.52 -7.14 -35.05
CA PHE A 16 -29.27 -7.84 -35.27
C PHE A 16 -28.07 -6.88 -35.37
N PHE A 17 -28.26 -5.73 -36.01
CA PHE A 17 -27.23 -4.70 -36.13
C PHE A 17 -26.94 -4.04 -34.77
N SER A 18 -27.98 -3.73 -33.98
CA SER A 18 -27.86 -3.21 -32.62
C SER A 18 -27.11 -4.19 -31.70
N TYR A 19 -27.44 -5.48 -31.79
CA TYR A 19 -26.77 -6.53 -31.02
C TYR A 19 -25.27 -6.67 -31.37
N ARG A 20 -24.94 -6.63 -32.68
CA ARG A 20 -23.53 -6.65 -33.11
C ARG A 20 -22.76 -5.41 -32.69
N LEU A 21 -23.40 -4.23 -32.76
CA LEU A 21 -22.79 -2.98 -32.26
C LEU A 21 -22.54 -3.04 -30.76
N HIS A 22 -23.45 -3.63 -29.99
CA HIS A 22 -23.30 -3.80 -28.55
C HIS A 22 -22.13 -4.75 -28.23
N ILE A 23 -22.01 -5.88 -28.92
CA ILE A 23 -20.88 -6.82 -28.74
C ILE A 23 -19.55 -6.15 -29.10
N LEU A 24 -19.52 -5.40 -30.21
CA LEU A 24 -18.31 -4.68 -30.65
C LEU A 24 -17.92 -3.61 -29.61
N TYR A 25 -18.91 -2.87 -29.09
CA TYR A 25 -18.67 -1.89 -28.01
C TYR A 25 -18.14 -2.52 -26.74
N GLN A 26 -18.69 -3.66 -26.31
CA GLN A 26 -18.17 -4.39 -25.14
C GLN A 26 -16.76 -4.91 -25.38
N SER A 27 -16.47 -5.48 -26.54
CA SER A 27 -15.12 -5.94 -26.91
C SER A 27 -14.10 -4.81 -26.91
N ILE A 28 -14.44 -3.66 -27.50
CA ILE A 28 -13.57 -2.47 -27.51
C ILE A 28 -13.37 -1.92 -26.10
N LYS A 29 -14.43 -1.92 -25.28
CA LYS A 29 -14.38 -1.48 -23.90
C LYS A 29 -13.48 -2.40 -23.05
N GLU A 30 -13.60 -3.71 -23.21
CA GLU A 30 -12.73 -4.70 -22.54
C GLU A 30 -11.28 -4.54 -22.98
N GLU A 31 -11.00 -4.37 -24.28
CA GLU A 31 -9.67 -4.15 -24.84
C GLU A 31 -9.05 -2.83 -24.35
N LEU A 32 -9.82 -1.74 -24.29
CA LEU A 32 -9.39 -0.46 -23.71
C LEU A 32 -9.14 -0.55 -22.20
N MET A 33 -9.97 -1.30 -21.47
CA MET A 33 -9.79 -1.52 -20.03
C MET A 33 -8.58 -2.43 -19.75
N ASP A 34 -8.30 -3.41 -20.59
CA ASP A 34 -7.11 -4.28 -20.48
C ASP A 34 -5.82 -3.51 -20.84
N GLN A 35 -5.89 -2.49 -21.69
CA GLN A 35 -4.76 -1.60 -22.00
C GLN A 35 -4.37 -0.70 -20.80
N PHE A 36 -5.29 -0.36 -19.90
CA PHE A 36 -5.02 0.47 -18.74
C PHE A 36 -5.33 -0.28 -17.42
N ASN A 37 -4.65 -1.38 -17.21
CA ASN A 37 -4.67 -2.06 -15.93
C ASN A 37 -3.65 -1.43 -15.00
N VAL A 38 -4.12 -0.71 -13.97
CA VAL A 38 -3.29 0.00 -12.99
C VAL A 38 -2.27 -0.94 -12.34
N TYR A 39 -2.65 -2.18 -12.05
CA TYR A 39 -1.74 -3.15 -11.43
C TYR A 39 -0.65 -3.62 -12.39
N LYS A 40 -0.98 -3.84 -13.67
CA LYS A 40 0.02 -4.15 -14.71
C LYS A 40 1.00 -3.00 -14.90
N ASP A 41 0.50 -1.76 -14.92
CA ASP A 41 1.34 -0.56 -15.03
C ASP A 41 2.24 -0.38 -13.79
N MET A 42 1.70 -0.54 -12.59
CA MET A 42 2.49 -0.55 -11.36
C MET A 42 3.58 -1.62 -11.39
N LYS A 43 3.24 -2.86 -11.74
CA LYS A 43 4.21 -3.95 -11.86
C LYS A 43 5.33 -3.63 -12.86
N ALA A 44 4.98 -3.06 -14.00
CA ALA A 44 5.95 -2.70 -15.04
C ALA A 44 6.91 -1.58 -14.58
N ARG A 45 6.40 -0.57 -13.86
CA ARG A 45 7.19 0.57 -13.38
C ARG A 45 8.06 0.25 -12.17
N THR A 46 7.58 -0.63 -11.30
CA THR A 46 8.24 -0.97 -10.01
C THR A 46 8.95 -2.32 -10.05
N ASN A 47 8.97 -3.01 -11.19
CA ASN A 47 9.40 -4.39 -11.30
C ASN A 47 8.64 -5.33 -10.33
N GLY A 48 7.39 -5.00 -10.03
CA GLY A 48 6.53 -5.73 -9.12
C GLY A 48 6.75 -5.42 -7.64
N GLU A 49 7.67 -4.53 -7.29
CA GLU A 49 7.92 -4.12 -5.90
C GLU A 49 7.11 -2.88 -5.53
N ILE A 50 6.40 -2.97 -4.40
CA ILE A 50 5.61 -1.88 -3.85
C ILE A 50 6.12 -1.53 -2.45
N TYR A 51 6.61 -0.30 -2.31
CA TYR A 51 7.02 0.28 -1.04
C TYR A 51 6.00 1.32 -0.60
N ILE A 52 5.43 1.14 0.61
CA ILE A 52 4.45 2.05 1.18
C ILE A 52 5.03 2.66 2.45
N GLY A 53 5.49 3.91 2.38
CA GLY A 53 5.97 4.66 3.54
C GLY A 53 4.80 5.27 4.31
N VAL A 54 4.72 5.00 5.62
CA VAL A 54 3.71 5.61 6.50
C VAL A 54 4.36 6.69 7.33
N VAL A 55 4.09 7.94 6.98
CA VAL A 55 4.70 9.12 7.60
C VAL A 55 3.65 9.98 8.33
N GLY A 56 4.09 10.74 9.31
CA GLY A 56 3.22 11.61 10.10
C GLY A 56 3.79 11.89 11.48
N PRO A 57 3.11 12.69 12.32
CA PRO A 57 3.57 12.97 13.68
C PRO A 57 3.73 11.71 14.52
N VAL A 58 4.56 11.76 15.55
CA VAL A 58 4.72 10.65 16.50
C VAL A 58 3.37 10.35 17.19
N ARG A 59 3.14 9.07 17.53
CA ARG A 59 1.94 8.60 18.26
C ARG A 59 0.59 8.82 17.56
N THR A 60 0.57 9.08 16.26
CA THR A 60 -0.67 9.21 15.47
C THR A 60 -1.25 7.88 14.99
N GLY A 61 -0.72 6.75 15.44
CA GLY A 61 -1.23 5.43 15.08
C GLY A 61 -0.65 4.84 13.80
N LYS A 62 0.49 5.32 13.29
CA LYS A 62 1.16 4.79 12.10
C LYS A 62 1.38 3.28 12.15
N SER A 63 2.01 2.79 13.21
CA SER A 63 2.25 1.35 13.41
C SER A 63 0.96 0.55 13.55
N THR A 64 -0.08 1.15 14.14
CA THR A 64 -1.43 0.54 14.19
C THR A 64 -2.04 0.43 12.80
N PHE A 65 -1.90 1.47 11.98
CA PHE A 65 -2.35 1.44 10.58
C PHE A 65 -1.61 0.34 9.81
N ILE A 66 -0.27 0.31 9.89
CA ILE A 66 0.55 -0.72 9.24
C ILE A 66 0.08 -2.12 9.63
N LYS A 67 -0.06 -2.37 10.94
CA LYS A 67 -0.54 -3.67 11.44
C LYS A 67 -1.91 -4.03 10.85
N ARG A 68 -2.86 -3.11 10.83
CA ARG A 68 -4.20 -3.36 10.27
C ARG A 68 -4.15 -3.56 8.76
N PHE A 69 -3.39 -2.75 8.04
CA PHE A 69 -3.22 -2.90 6.61
C PHE A 69 -2.64 -4.27 6.25
N MET A 70 -1.57 -4.69 6.92
CA MET A 70 -0.98 -6.00 6.74
C MET A 70 -1.98 -7.13 7.00
N ASN A 71 -2.70 -7.07 8.14
CA ASN A 71 -3.67 -8.10 8.51
C ASN A 71 -4.85 -8.22 7.54
N LEU A 72 -5.31 -7.11 6.97
CA LEU A 72 -6.52 -7.09 6.14
C LEU A 72 -6.21 -7.24 4.64
N MET A 73 -5.08 -6.70 4.19
CA MET A 73 -4.81 -6.56 2.76
C MET A 73 -3.63 -7.41 2.27
N VAL A 74 -2.66 -7.70 3.13
CA VAL A 74 -1.44 -8.39 2.70
C VAL A 74 -1.43 -9.85 3.13
N LEU A 75 -1.51 -10.14 4.43
CA LEU A 75 -1.41 -11.51 4.96
C LEU A 75 -2.42 -12.50 4.35
N PRO A 76 -3.70 -12.12 4.11
CA PRO A 76 -4.65 -13.04 3.48
C PRO A 76 -4.32 -13.43 2.05
N ASN A 77 -3.53 -12.60 1.35
CA ASN A 77 -3.15 -12.79 -0.06
C ASN A 77 -1.75 -13.40 -0.24
N ILE A 78 -1.06 -13.78 0.84
CA ILE A 78 0.20 -14.53 0.79
C ILE A 78 -0.13 -16.02 0.66
N GLU A 79 0.30 -16.64 -0.45
CA GLU A 79 0.05 -18.06 -0.70
C GLU A 79 0.93 -18.97 0.17
N ASP A 80 2.22 -18.61 0.34
CA ASP A 80 3.15 -19.39 1.16
C ASP A 80 2.91 -19.18 2.66
N GLU A 81 2.72 -20.30 3.39
CA GLU A 81 2.41 -20.27 4.82
C GLU A 81 3.60 -19.80 5.67
N ASN A 82 4.83 -20.12 5.28
CA ASN A 82 6.02 -19.72 6.03
C ASN A 82 6.23 -18.21 5.89
N ASP A 83 6.06 -17.69 4.68
CA ASP A 83 6.14 -16.24 4.42
C ASP A 83 5.04 -15.49 5.16
N ARG A 84 3.83 -16.02 5.19
CA ARG A 84 2.72 -15.44 5.93
C ARG A 84 2.99 -15.40 7.44
N ASN A 85 3.49 -16.49 8.01
CA ASN A 85 3.84 -16.56 9.43
C ASN A 85 4.98 -15.59 9.76
N ARG A 86 6.06 -15.58 8.98
CA ARG A 86 7.17 -14.64 9.11
C ARG A 86 6.67 -13.19 9.07
N ALA A 87 5.89 -12.82 8.07
CA ALA A 87 5.35 -11.48 7.95
C ALA A 87 4.43 -11.10 9.13
N ASN A 88 3.66 -12.04 9.68
CA ASN A 88 2.84 -11.82 10.85
C ASN A 88 3.68 -11.58 12.12
N ASP A 89 4.78 -12.32 12.30
CA ASP A 89 5.66 -12.18 13.47
C ASP A 89 6.43 -10.84 13.45
N GLU A 90 6.67 -10.31 12.26
CA GLU A 90 7.37 -9.03 12.06
C GLU A 90 6.44 -7.79 12.17
N LEU A 91 5.14 -7.98 12.42
CA LEU A 91 4.21 -6.87 12.58
C LEU A 91 4.55 -5.99 13.77
N PRO A 92 4.38 -4.66 13.64
CA PRO A 92 4.61 -3.75 14.74
C PRO A 92 3.76 -4.12 15.96
N GLN A 93 4.41 -4.21 17.11
CA GLN A 93 3.70 -4.35 18.37
C GLN A 93 3.23 -2.97 18.87
N SER A 94 1.98 -2.87 19.26
CA SER A 94 1.44 -1.64 19.86
C SER A 94 2.12 -1.41 21.19
N SER A 95 3.03 -0.46 21.28
CA SER A 95 3.63 -0.06 22.55
C SER A 95 2.64 0.79 23.33
N SER A 96 2.22 0.32 24.48
CA SER A 96 1.50 1.13 25.48
C SER A 96 2.44 2.01 26.30
N GLY A 97 3.75 1.93 26.04
CA GLY A 97 4.77 2.66 26.77
C GLY A 97 4.78 4.17 26.51
N LYS A 98 5.23 4.93 27.49
CA LYS A 98 5.36 6.40 27.38
C LYS A 98 6.55 6.80 26.53
N THR A 99 7.58 5.98 26.42
CA THR A 99 8.83 6.26 25.73
C THR A 99 8.82 5.67 24.33
N ILE A 100 9.25 6.44 23.32
CA ILE A 100 9.43 5.98 21.96
C ILE A 100 10.84 5.35 21.85
N MET A 101 10.91 4.06 21.56
CA MET A 101 12.16 3.30 21.62
C MET A 101 12.96 3.32 20.31
N THR A 102 12.33 3.56 19.18
CA THR A 102 12.97 3.53 17.86
C THR A 102 13.25 4.91 17.32
N THR A 103 14.40 5.08 16.70
CA THR A 103 14.83 6.30 16.00
C THR A 103 14.92 6.13 14.50
N GLU A 104 14.76 4.89 14.01
CA GLU A 104 14.95 4.53 12.63
C GLU A 104 13.66 4.02 12.00
N PRO A 105 13.43 4.29 10.71
CA PRO A 105 12.40 3.63 9.95
C PRO A 105 12.63 2.11 9.92
N LYS A 106 11.57 1.34 10.00
CA LYS A 106 11.62 -0.12 9.91
C LYS A 106 10.81 -0.61 8.73
N PHE A 107 11.37 -1.56 7.99
CA PHE A 107 10.61 -2.31 7.00
C PHE A 107 9.67 -3.31 7.69
N VAL A 108 8.47 -3.43 7.15
CA VAL A 108 7.43 -4.35 7.64
C VAL A 108 6.76 -5.02 6.43
N PRO A 109 6.99 -6.29 6.21
CA PRO A 109 8.04 -7.12 6.82
C PRO A 109 9.45 -6.71 6.36
N ASN A 110 10.50 -7.24 6.99
CA ASN A 110 11.90 -6.95 6.64
C ASN A 110 12.21 -7.30 5.19
N GLU A 111 11.73 -8.45 4.72
CA GLU A 111 11.76 -8.85 3.32
C GLU A 111 10.37 -8.74 2.71
N ALA A 112 10.29 -8.22 1.49
CA ALA A 112 9.02 -8.07 0.80
C ALA A 112 8.31 -9.43 0.66
N VAL A 113 7.00 -9.42 0.77
CA VAL A 113 6.18 -10.62 0.58
C VAL A 113 5.39 -10.53 -0.71
N SER A 114 5.34 -11.66 -1.42
CA SER A 114 4.56 -11.77 -2.64
C SER A 114 3.09 -11.97 -2.30
N ILE A 115 2.25 -11.15 -2.91
CA ILE A 115 0.80 -11.29 -2.88
C ILE A 115 0.29 -11.46 -4.31
N LYS A 116 -0.86 -12.12 -4.43
CA LYS A 116 -1.52 -12.30 -5.70
C LYS A 116 -2.86 -11.56 -5.68
N THR A 117 -3.06 -10.70 -6.67
CA THR A 117 -4.33 -10.01 -6.83
C THR A 117 -5.40 -10.94 -7.41
N GLU A 118 -6.68 -10.56 -7.29
CA GLU A 118 -7.80 -11.29 -7.92
C GLU A 118 -7.62 -11.45 -9.44
N GLU A 119 -6.89 -10.54 -10.08
CA GLU A 119 -6.57 -10.59 -11.50
C GLU A 119 -5.33 -11.47 -11.82
N GLY A 120 -4.76 -12.14 -10.81
CA GLY A 120 -3.60 -13.03 -10.94
C GLY A 120 -2.26 -12.31 -11.10
N ILE A 121 -2.19 -11.01 -10.83
CA ILE A 121 -0.95 -10.23 -10.88
C ILE A 121 -0.21 -10.40 -9.55
N GLU A 122 1.05 -10.82 -9.62
CA GLU A 122 1.92 -10.91 -8.46
C GLU A 122 2.60 -9.58 -8.18
N LEU A 123 2.58 -9.17 -6.90
CA LEU A 123 3.19 -7.94 -6.40
C LEU A 123 3.97 -8.26 -5.12
N ASN A 124 5.17 -7.70 -5.00
CA ASN A 124 5.98 -7.79 -3.79
C ASN A 124 5.72 -6.54 -2.93
N VAL A 125 5.14 -6.74 -1.75
CA VAL A 125 4.71 -5.63 -0.89
C VAL A 125 5.60 -5.52 0.34
N ARG A 126 5.96 -4.29 0.67
CA ARG A 126 6.74 -3.92 1.85
C ARG A 126 6.31 -2.54 2.34
N LEU A 127 6.00 -2.43 3.61
CA LEU A 127 5.71 -1.15 4.23
C LEU A 127 6.94 -0.62 4.97
N ILE A 128 6.96 0.69 5.22
CA ILE A 128 8.00 1.35 5.99
C ILE A 128 7.32 2.08 7.15
N ASP A 129 7.57 1.60 8.38
CA ASP A 129 7.10 2.24 9.60
C ASP A 129 8.11 3.31 10.03
N CYS A 130 7.71 4.57 9.91
CA CYS A 130 8.52 5.71 10.31
C CYS A 130 8.22 6.11 11.75
N VAL A 131 9.22 6.57 12.46
CA VAL A 131 9.03 7.13 13.81
C VAL A 131 8.09 8.33 13.75
N GLY A 132 8.28 9.20 12.78
CA GLY A 132 7.53 10.42 12.61
C GLY A 132 8.29 11.65 13.12
N TYR A 133 7.65 12.79 13.01
CA TYR A 133 8.17 14.07 13.50
C TYR A 133 7.42 14.52 14.74
N MET A 134 8.07 15.34 15.56
CA MET A 134 7.47 15.90 16.76
C MET A 134 6.53 17.05 16.41
N VAL A 135 5.45 17.15 17.16
CA VAL A 135 4.52 18.29 17.14
C VAL A 135 4.37 18.82 18.54
N GLU A 136 3.92 20.05 18.68
CA GLU A 136 3.68 20.69 19.97
C GLU A 136 2.77 19.82 20.86
N GLY A 137 3.18 19.57 22.10
CA GLY A 137 2.48 18.70 23.04
C GLY A 137 2.73 17.19 22.87
N ALA A 138 3.57 16.78 21.92
CA ALA A 138 3.96 15.37 21.81
C ALA A 138 4.80 14.94 23.03
N MET A 139 4.51 13.75 23.57
CA MET A 139 5.23 13.20 24.74
C MET A 139 6.22 12.11 24.31
N GLY A 140 7.27 11.91 25.14
CA GLY A 140 8.21 10.79 25.03
C GLY A 140 9.51 11.14 24.30
N HIS A 141 9.77 12.42 24.08
CA HIS A 141 11.04 12.96 23.54
C HIS A 141 11.91 13.60 24.61
N GLU A 142 11.37 13.78 25.81
CA GLU A 142 12.08 14.32 26.95
C GLU A 142 12.27 13.26 28.06
N GLU A 143 13.34 13.39 28.81
CA GLU A 143 13.65 12.63 30.01
C GLU A 143 14.17 13.62 31.06
N ASP A 144 13.54 13.64 32.24
CA ASP A 144 13.85 14.60 33.31
C ASP A 144 13.84 16.07 32.87
N GLU A 145 12.81 16.46 32.12
CA GLU A 145 12.64 17.82 31.57
C GLU A 145 13.77 18.28 30.61
N LYS A 146 14.54 17.34 30.08
CA LYS A 146 15.62 17.60 29.10
C LYS A 146 15.37 16.81 27.82
N PRO A 147 15.81 17.32 26.65
CA PRO A 147 15.79 16.56 25.42
C PRO A 147 16.51 15.24 25.59
N ARG A 148 15.82 14.13 25.29
CA ARG A 148 16.43 12.80 25.33
C ARG A 148 17.45 12.66 24.22
N MET A 149 18.70 12.37 24.57
CA MET A 149 19.77 12.14 23.60
C MET A 149 19.75 10.68 23.15
N VAL A 150 19.96 10.45 21.85
CA VAL A 150 19.91 9.13 21.23
C VAL A 150 21.01 8.97 20.17
N LYS A 151 21.48 7.74 20.03
CA LYS A 151 22.31 7.36 18.86
C LYS A 151 21.41 7.09 17.67
N SER A 152 21.85 7.52 16.51
CA SER A 152 21.15 7.29 15.26
C SER A 152 22.19 7.07 14.14
N PRO A 153 21.93 6.21 13.16
CA PRO A 153 22.87 5.97 12.06
C PRO A 153 23.09 7.19 11.16
N TRP A 154 22.32 8.23 11.34
CA TRP A 154 22.41 9.49 10.57
C TRP A 154 23.46 10.46 11.13
N PHE A 155 23.95 10.24 12.35
CA PHE A 155 24.84 11.14 13.06
C PHE A 155 25.98 10.40 13.75
N GLU A 156 27.17 10.97 13.75
CA GLU A 156 28.34 10.40 14.43
C GLU A 156 28.25 10.51 15.96
N GLN A 157 27.54 11.54 16.45
CA GLN A 157 27.36 11.81 17.88
C GLN A 157 25.89 11.61 18.28
N GLU A 158 25.66 11.49 19.58
CA GLU A 158 24.30 11.53 20.11
C GLU A 158 23.64 12.85 19.82
N VAL A 159 22.39 12.80 19.38
CA VAL A 159 21.57 13.96 19.06
C VAL A 159 20.23 13.90 19.78
N PRO A 160 19.53 15.03 19.93
CA PRO A 160 18.16 14.99 20.46
C PRO A 160 17.27 14.04 19.66
N PHE A 161 16.39 13.35 20.36
CA PHE A 161 15.49 12.33 19.77
C PHE A 161 14.63 12.90 18.61
N ASP A 162 14.12 14.10 18.78
CA ASP A 162 13.30 14.78 17.78
C ASP A 162 14.06 14.97 16.47
N LEU A 163 15.31 15.42 16.51
CA LEU A 163 16.17 15.56 15.34
C LEU A 163 16.45 14.21 14.66
N ALA A 164 16.73 13.16 15.45
CA ALA A 164 16.98 11.82 14.92
C ALA A 164 15.72 11.27 14.22
N ALA A 165 14.56 11.40 14.86
CA ALA A 165 13.28 10.90 14.36
C ALA A 165 12.84 11.63 13.08
N GLU A 166 12.98 12.96 13.05
CA GLU A 166 12.68 13.76 11.88
C GLU A 166 13.60 13.42 10.71
N THR A 167 14.91 13.32 10.96
CA THR A 167 15.90 12.97 9.94
C THR A 167 15.62 11.59 9.35
N GLY A 168 15.35 10.58 10.19
CA GLY A 168 14.98 9.25 9.72
C GLY A 168 13.67 9.24 8.91
N THR A 169 12.70 10.03 9.31
CA THR A 169 11.42 10.17 8.59
C THR A 169 11.61 10.84 7.23
N ARG A 170 12.42 11.90 7.15
CA ARG A 170 12.76 12.58 5.87
C ARG A 170 13.51 11.70 4.88
N LYS A 171 14.24 10.67 5.36
CA LYS A 171 14.92 9.70 4.50
C LYS A 171 13.97 8.74 3.77
N VAL A 172 12.73 8.65 4.22
CA VAL A 172 11.69 7.79 3.62
C VAL A 172 10.84 8.55 2.59
N ILE A 173 10.75 9.88 2.72
CA ILE A 173 10.04 10.75 1.78
C ILE A 173 10.91 11.05 0.57
#